data_3343893ae34830098677dbdd3b57e593
#
_entry.id   3343893ae34830098677dbdd3b57e593
#
_cell.length_a   1.000
_cell.length_b   1.000
_cell.length_c   1.000
_cell.angle_alpha   90.00
_cell.angle_beta   90.00
_cell.angle_gamma   90.00
#
_symmetry.space_group_name_H-M   'P 1'
#
loop_
_entity.id
_entity.type
_entity.pdbx_description
1 polymer ?
#
loop_
_entity_poly.entity_id
_entity_poly.type
_entity_poly.pdbx_seq_one_letter_code
_entity_poly.pdbx_strand_id
1 'polypeptide(L)'
;MYWYKLTPLDILMLRDAKPFSPQERAWAGSIFPPNGHTIAGALRGLLGKETFNIVGPFLCYQNSENTLYLPRPLGFDKSTPLVPLTWEKKSHINNALWDETQPCPLVKPHNSKDEDEEENYNSGKEQSPEFRQYLPSCVVKEYLKTGKIDKHCWRVVDGTHENKPWDEETRSHNSIEPGTKQVKDADGYFVEKAIRLHQNWSLAIGINHEITTP
;
A
#
# COMPACT_ATOMS: atom_id res chain seq x y z
N MET A 1 -25.27 2.07 -3.15
CA MET A 1 -23.95 2.42 -2.62
C MET A 1 -23.39 3.52 -3.50
N TYR A 2 -22.95 4.61 -2.89
CA TYR A 2 -22.41 5.78 -3.57
C TYR A 2 -20.88 5.70 -3.53
N TRP A 3 -20.21 6.02 -4.62
CA TRP A 3 -18.76 5.99 -4.69
C TRP A 3 -18.21 7.40 -4.70
N TYR A 4 -17.18 7.62 -3.89
CA TYR A 4 -16.50 8.90 -3.74
C TYR A 4 -15.00 8.75 -3.94
N LYS A 5 -14.43 9.75 -4.60
CA LYS A 5 -12.99 9.89 -4.73
C LYS A 5 -12.49 10.90 -3.68
N LEU A 6 -11.53 10.48 -2.89
CA LEU A 6 -10.87 11.32 -1.90
C LEU A 6 -9.51 11.74 -2.48
N THR A 7 -9.43 12.98 -2.91
CA THR A 7 -8.20 13.54 -3.47
C THR A 7 -7.55 14.43 -2.42
N PRO A 8 -6.36 14.07 -1.92
CA PRO A 8 -5.63 14.94 -1.02
C PRO A 8 -5.27 16.27 -1.70
N LEU A 9 -5.46 17.37 -1.00
CA LEU A 9 -5.04 18.70 -1.49
C LEU A 9 -3.55 18.93 -1.28
N ASP A 10 -2.94 18.20 -0.32
CA ASP A 10 -1.52 18.22 0.01
C ASP A 10 -1.16 16.86 0.61
N ILE A 11 -0.14 16.82 1.45
CA ILE A 11 0.29 15.60 2.15
C ILE A 11 -0.79 15.09 3.10
N LEU A 12 -0.78 13.76 3.29
CA LEU A 12 -1.61 13.06 4.27
C LEU A 12 -0.75 12.65 5.45
N MET A 13 -1.27 12.83 6.65
CA MET A 13 -0.73 12.23 7.85
C MET A 13 -1.79 11.34 8.49
N LEU A 14 -1.57 10.04 8.42
CA LEU A 14 -2.47 9.02 8.94
C LEU A 14 -1.74 8.29 10.07
N ARG A 15 -1.81 8.87 11.25
CA ARG A 15 -1.03 8.49 12.42
C ARG A 15 -1.20 7.01 12.77
N ASP A 16 -0.10 6.37 13.11
CA ASP A 16 -0.10 5.05 13.72
C ASP A 16 -0.59 5.10 15.17
N ALA A 17 -0.84 3.93 15.78
CA ALA A 17 -1.34 3.84 17.14
C ALA A 17 -0.26 4.03 18.22
N LYS A 18 0.98 4.34 17.85
CA LYS A 18 2.06 4.52 18.83
C LYS A 18 1.82 5.76 19.66
N PRO A 19 2.03 5.69 21.00
CA PRO A 19 1.98 6.86 21.85
C PRO A 19 2.96 7.92 21.36
N PHE A 20 2.51 9.15 21.33
CA PHE A 20 3.32 10.30 21.03
C PHE A 20 3.52 11.05 22.37
N SER A 21 4.53 10.64 23.12
CA SER A 21 4.86 11.27 24.38
C SER A 21 5.93 12.34 24.14
N PRO A 22 5.74 13.56 24.65
CA PRO A 22 6.85 14.50 24.81
C PRO A 22 7.94 13.79 25.62
N GLN A 23 9.22 14.00 25.35
CA GLN A 23 10.39 13.37 26.02
C GLN A 23 10.96 12.09 25.37
N GLU A 24 10.23 11.42 24.52
CA GLU A 24 10.78 10.33 23.72
C GLU A 24 11.00 10.87 22.32
N ARG A 25 12.13 11.42 21.92
CA ARG A 25 12.45 11.83 20.53
C ARG A 25 11.40 11.33 19.53
N ALA A 26 10.22 11.93 19.58
CA ALA A 26 9.00 11.30 19.15
C ALA A 26 8.95 11.24 17.63
N TRP A 27 8.93 10.03 17.10
CA TRP A 27 8.70 9.76 15.70
C TRP A 27 7.22 9.43 15.50
N ALA A 28 6.48 10.33 14.84
CA ALA A 28 5.10 10.10 14.46
C ALA A 28 5.07 9.39 13.11
N GLY A 29 4.81 8.08 13.11
CA GLY A 29 4.65 7.27 11.91
C GLY A 29 3.29 7.49 11.25
N SER A 30 3.24 7.28 9.93
CA SER A 30 2.00 7.17 9.15
C SER A 30 1.79 5.73 8.69
N ILE A 31 0.53 5.29 8.69
CA ILE A 31 0.10 4.02 8.09
C ILE A 31 -0.57 4.34 6.77
N PHE A 32 0.02 3.86 5.67
CA PHE A 32 -0.57 4.05 4.35
C PHE A 32 -0.40 2.77 3.50
N PRO A 33 -1.41 2.36 2.69
CA PRO A 33 -2.77 2.91 2.62
C PRO A 33 -3.53 2.86 3.94
N PRO A 34 -4.47 3.82 4.18
CA PRO A 34 -5.24 3.84 5.42
C PRO A 34 -6.16 2.63 5.52
N ASN A 35 -6.43 2.21 6.74
CA ASN A 35 -7.46 1.22 6.98
C ASN A 35 -8.87 1.84 6.95
N GLY A 36 -9.89 0.98 6.81
CA GLY A 36 -11.29 1.42 6.77
C GLY A 36 -11.73 2.18 8.03
N HIS A 37 -11.20 1.85 9.20
CA HIS A 37 -11.54 2.53 10.47
C HIS A 37 -11.08 3.98 10.50
N THR A 38 -9.90 4.27 9.96
CA THR A 38 -9.36 5.63 9.88
C THR A 38 -10.26 6.52 9.02
N ILE A 39 -10.63 6.04 7.84
CA ILE A 39 -11.51 6.78 6.93
C ILE A 39 -12.93 6.88 7.50
N ALA A 40 -13.45 5.80 8.10
CA ALA A 40 -14.76 5.84 8.77
C ALA A 40 -14.80 6.84 9.92
N GLY A 41 -13.70 6.98 10.69
CA GLY A 41 -13.59 7.99 11.75
C GLY A 41 -13.68 9.42 11.21
N ALA A 42 -12.92 9.72 10.14
CA ALA A 42 -12.96 11.02 9.47
C ALA A 42 -14.35 11.34 8.92
N LEU A 43 -15.00 10.36 8.26
CA LEU A 43 -16.35 10.53 7.71
C LEU A 43 -17.42 10.71 8.79
N ARG A 44 -17.33 10.04 9.94
CA ARG A 44 -18.25 10.27 11.05
C ARG A 44 -18.21 11.71 11.53
N GLY A 45 -16.99 12.28 11.68
CA GLY A 45 -16.83 13.68 12.01
C GLY A 45 -17.47 14.63 10.99
N LEU A 46 -17.33 14.31 9.69
CA LEU A 46 -17.89 15.12 8.62
C LEU A 46 -19.41 15.01 8.52
N LEU A 47 -19.96 13.79 8.62
CA LEU A 47 -21.37 13.53 8.38
C LEU A 47 -22.26 13.71 9.62
N GLY A 48 -21.66 13.83 10.80
CA GLY A 48 -22.40 13.85 12.08
C GLY A 48 -23.23 12.58 12.33
N LYS A 49 -22.88 11.47 11.70
CA LYS A 49 -23.59 10.19 11.79
C LYS A 49 -22.73 9.14 12.48
N GLU A 50 -23.33 8.38 13.38
CA GLU A 50 -22.62 7.38 14.17
C GLU A 50 -22.36 6.08 13.39
N THR A 51 -23.27 5.69 12.49
CA THR A 51 -23.22 4.41 11.78
C THR A 51 -23.42 4.56 10.28
N PHE A 52 -22.55 3.95 9.50
CA PHE A 52 -22.67 3.74 8.07
C PHE A 52 -21.76 2.61 7.63
N ASN A 53 -22.06 2.03 6.47
CA ASN A 53 -21.20 0.99 5.88
C ASN A 53 -20.25 1.62 4.88
N ILE A 54 -18.97 1.23 4.97
CA ILE A 54 -17.91 1.66 4.06
C ILE A 54 -17.30 0.45 3.37
N VAL A 55 -16.96 0.60 2.10
CA VAL A 55 -16.18 -0.33 1.30
C VAL A 55 -14.92 0.39 0.84
N GLY A 56 -13.74 -0.22 1.03
CA GLY A 56 -12.46 0.42 0.82
C GLY A 56 -11.82 0.90 2.15
N PRO A 57 -10.88 1.84 2.10
CA PRO A 57 -10.44 2.61 0.92
C PRO A 57 -9.62 1.77 -0.07
N PHE A 58 -9.73 2.11 -1.33
CA PHE A 58 -8.92 1.57 -2.41
C PHE A 58 -8.06 2.69 -3.02
N LEU A 59 -6.91 2.34 -3.56
CA LEU A 59 -6.19 3.25 -4.44
C LEU A 59 -6.98 3.42 -5.75
N CYS A 60 -6.97 4.61 -6.29
CA CYS A 60 -7.67 4.95 -7.52
C CYS A 60 -6.76 5.80 -8.40
N TYR A 61 -6.53 5.36 -9.63
CA TYR A 61 -5.81 6.11 -10.63
C TYR A 61 -6.80 6.81 -11.57
N GLN A 62 -6.62 8.11 -11.70
CA GLN A 62 -7.46 8.93 -12.57
C GLN A 62 -6.98 8.79 -14.02
N ASN A 63 -7.66 7.94 -14.74
CA ASN A 63 -7.66 7.85 -16.19
C ASN A 63 -9.05 8.24 -16.71
N SER A 64 -9.39 7.88 -17.94
CA SER A 64 -10.73 8.12 -18.49
C SER A 64 -11.87 7.56 -17.65
N GLU A 65 -11.65 6.46 -16.88
CA GLU A 65 -12.68 5.71 -16.17
C GLU A 65 -12.49 5.63 -14.64
N ASN A 66 -11.45 6.25 -14.06
CA ASN A 66 -11.10 6.13 -12.64
C ASN A 66 -10.91 4.66 -12.20
N THR A 67 -9.80 4.07 -12.59
CA THR A 67 -9.50 2.66 -12.30
C THR A 67 -9.15 2.44 -10.83
N LEU A 68 -9.83 1.49 -10.17
CA LEU A 68 -9.48 1.04 -8.83
C LEU A 68 -8.28 0.09 -8.88
N TYR A 69 -7.42 0.19 -7.88
CA TYR A 69 -6.26 -0.67 -7.68
C TYR A 69 -6.35 -1.40 -6.34
N LEU A 70 -6.07 -2.69 -6.37
CA LEU A 70 -6.08 -3.56 -5.20
C LEU A 70 -4.68 -4.10 -4.96
N PRO A 71 -4.33 -4.43 -3.70
CA PRO A 71 -3.05 -5.08 -3.42
C PRO A 71 -2.87 -6.34 -4.25
N ARG A 72 -1.65 -6.60 -4.69
CA ARG A 72 -1.34 -7.86 -5.38
C ARG A 72 -1.60 -9.06 -4.46
N PRO A 73 -1.99 -10.21 -5.00
CA PRO A 73 -2.16 -11.42 -4.20
C PRO A 73 -0.82 -11.85 -3.56
N LEU A 74 -0.86 -12.26 -2.29
CA LEU A 74 0.32 -12.71 -1.55
C LEU A 74 0.92 -14.03 -2.08
N GLY A 75 0.14 -14.81 -2.83
CA GLY A 75 0.59 -16.07 -3.42
C GLY A 75 1.49 -15.93 -4.64
N PHE A 76 2.14 -14.77 -4.82
CA PHE A 76 3.10 -14.54 -5.90
C PHE A 76 4.38 -13.92 -5.39
N ASP A 77 5.51 -14.40 -5.90
CA ASP A 77 6.79 -13.70 -5.82
C ASP A 77 7.09 -13.09 -7.20
N LYS A 78 7.17 -11.77 -7.28
CA LYS A 78 7.12 -11.02 -8.55
C LYS A 78 5.92 -11.49 -9.39
N SER A 79 6.16 -12.08 -10.56
CA SER A 79 5.14 -12.66 -11.46
C SER A 79 4.94 -14.18 -11.29
N THR A 80 5.76 -14.83 -10.46
CA THR A 80 5.76 -16.28 -10.29
C THR A 80 4.77 -16.71 -9.21
N PRO A 81 3.77 -17.55 -9.51
CA PRO A 81 2.87 -18.09 -8.50
C PRO A 81 3.63 -19.03 -7.57
N LEU A 82 3.40 -18.87 -6.27
CA LEU A 82 3.95 -19.74 -5.23
C LEU A 82 3.08 -20.98 -5.07
N VAL A 83 3.71 -22.10 -4.72
CA VAL A 83 3.04 -23.36 -4.45
C VAL A 83 3.33 -23.84 -3.02
N PRO A 84 2.45 -24.63 -2.40
CA PRO A 84 2.74 -25.25 -1.12
C PRO A 84 4.03 -26.07 -1.17
N LEU A 85 4.88 -25.97 -0.15
CA LEU A 85 6.14 -26.73 -0.04
C LEU A 85 5.94 -28.23 -0.23
N THR A 86 4.82 -28.77 0.25
CA THR A 86 4.46 -30.18 0.11
C THR A 86 4.29 -30.64 -1.34
N TRP A 87 4.02 -29.71 -2.28
CA TRP A 87 3.91 -29.99 -3.70
C TRP A 87 5.27 -29.94 -4.39
N GLU A 88 6.24 -29.21 -3.81
CA GLU A 88 7.55 -28.98 -4.42
C GLU A 88 8.63 -29.83 -3.72
N LYS A 89 8.69 -31.11 -4.12
CA LYS A 89 9.60 -32.11 -3.52
C LYS A 89 11.08 -31.81 -3.72
N LYS A 90 11.43 -31.02 -4.73
CA LYS A 90 12.83 -30.68 -5.08
C LYS A 90 13.32 -29.41 -4.39
N SER A 91 12.46 -28.71 -3.65
CA SER A 91 12.88 -27.51 -2.95
C SER A 91 13.92 -27.84 -1.86
N HIS A 92 15.00 -27.07 -1.81
CA HIS A 92 16.01 -27.16 -0.75
C HIS A 92 15.42 -26.90 0.65
N ILE A 93 14.29 -26.20 0.73
CA ILE A 93 13.57 -25.89 1.97
C ILE A 93 12.91 -27.14 2.56
N ASN A 94 12.69 -28.22 1.79
CA ASN A 94 12.19 -29.48 2.32
C ASN A 94 13.09 -30.08 3.41
N ASN A 95 14.37 -29.69 3.45
CA ASN A 95 15.30 -30.09 4.49
C ASN A 95 15.30 -29.13 5.70
N ALA A 96 14.57 -28.03 5.61
CA ALA A 96 14.43 -27.10 6.73
C ALA A 96 13.41 -27.63 7.72
N LEU A 97 13.74 -27.49 9.02
CA LEU A 97 12.79 -27.79 10.09
C LEU A 97 11.69 -26.73 10.10
N TRP A 98 10.47 -27.13 9.86
CA TRP A 98 9.30 -26.29 10.04
C TRP A 98 8.25 -27.05 10.85
N ASP A 99 7.41 -26.33 11.57
CA ASP A 99 6.36 -26.89 12.40
C ASP A 99 5.18 -27.34 11.52
N GLU A 100 5.02 -28.64 11.32
CA GLU A 100 3.95 -29.24 10.52
C GLU A 100 2.54 -28.99 11.07
N THR A 101 2.42 -28.50 12.31
CA THR A 101 1.13 -28.08 12.88
C THR A 101 0.69 -26.70 12.36
N GLN A 102 1.61 -25.95 11.74
CA GLN A 102 1.35 -24.67 11.12
C GLN A 102 1.01 -24.81 9.62
N PRO A 103 0.38 -23.80 9.03
CA PRO A 103 0.12 -23.81 7.59
C PRO A 103 1.39 -24.03 6.78
N CYS A 104 1.29 -24.87 5.75
CA CYS A 104 2.41 -25.20 4.89
C CYS A 104 2.99 -23.93 4.22
N PRO A 105 4.31 -23.70 4.31
CA PRO A 105 4.95 -22.58 3.65
C PRO A 105 4.73 -22.59 2.14
N LEU A 106 4.64 -21.41 1.54
CA LEU A 106 4.60 -21.22 0.09
C LEU A 106 6.02 -21.01 -0.42
N VAL A 107 6.38 -21.70 -1.50
CA VAL A 107 7.71 -21.65 -2.13
C VAL A 107 7.59 -21.47 -3.64
N LYS A 108 8.66 -21.00 -4.28
CA LYS A 108 8.74 -20.98 -5.73
C LYS A 108 8.82 -22.41 -6.28
N PRO A 109 8.10 -22.73 -7.37
CA PRO A 109 8.27 -23.99 -8.09
C PRO A 109 9.71 -24.15 -8.61
N HIS A 110 10.29 -25.32 -8.48
CA HIS A 110 11.67 -25.60 -8.90
C HIS A 110 11.94 -25.31 -10.39
N ASN A 111 10.93 -25.48 -11.22
CA ASN A 111 11.03 -25.24 -12.68
C ASN A 111 10.61 -23.83 -13.09
N SER A 112 10.32 -22.93 -12.15
CA SER A 112 10.09 -21.53 -12.47
C SER A 112 11.43 -20.95 -12.91
N LYS A 113 11.61 -20.83 -14.22
CA LYS A 113 12.68 -19.98 -14.75
C LYS A 113 12.31 -18.57 -14.39
N ASP A 114 13.15 -17.88 -13.64
CA ASP A 114 13.08 -16.44 -13.46
C ASP A 114 13.48 -15.80 -14.80
N GLU A 115 12.56 -15.88 -15.80
CA GLU A 115 12.77 -15.29 -17.13
C GLU A 115 13.07 -13.78 -17.02
N ASP A 116 12.68 -13.17 -15.90
CA ASP A 116 13.00 -11.78 -15.58
C ASP A 116 14.47 -11.56 -15.27
N GLU A 117 15.22 -12.59 -14.82
CA GLU A 117 16.68 -12.53 -14.64
C GLU A 117 17.42 -12.73 -15.95
N GLU A 118 16.90 -13.56 -16.86
CA GLU A 118 17.51 -13.77 -18.18
C GLU A 118 17.34 -12.54 -19.09
N GLU A 119 16.20 -11.84 -19.05
CA GLU A 119 16.00 -10.59 -19.81
C GLU A 119 16.96 -9.48 -19.35
N ASN A 120 17.26 -9.38 -18.05
CA ASN A 120 18.19 -8.38 -17.52
C ASN A 120 19.64 -8.66 -17.90
N TYR A 121 20.07 -9.92 -17.91
CA TYR A 121 21.42 -10.29 -18.30
C TYR A 121 21.72 -9.96 -19.76
N ASN A 122 20.71 -10.12 -20.63
CA ASN A 122 20.85 -9.86 -22.08
C ASN A 122 20.69 -8.39 -22.48
N SER A 123 20.06 -7.56 -21.65
CA SER A 123 19.75 -6.16 -22.02
C SER A 123 20.77 -5.15 -21.52
N GLY A 124 21.74 -5.53 -20.70
CA GLY A 124 22.75 -4.62 -20.13
C GLY A 124 22.16 -3.50 -19.26
N LYS A 125 20.90 -3.60 -18.85
CA LYS A 125 20.24 -2.63 -17.97
C LYS A 125 20.46 -3.04 -16.51
N GLU A 126 21.06 -2.17 -15.73
CA GLU A 126 21.33 -2.38 -14.29
C GLU A 126 20.07 -2.41 -13.40
N GLN A 127 18.88 -2.13 -13.93
CA GLN A 127 17.65 -2.09 -13.11
C GLN A 127 16.72 -3.24 -13.48
N SER A 128 16.39 -4.07 -12.48
CA SER A 128 15.35 -5.08 -12.62
C SER A 128 14.00 -4.41 -12.91
N PRO A 129 13.14 -5.02 -13.77
CA PRO A 129 11.85 -4.43 -14.09
C PRO A 129 11.03 -4.22 -12.82
N GLU A 130 10.44 -3.05 -12.70
CA GLU A 130 9.56 -2.74 -11.59
C GLU A 130 8.23 -3.49 -11.74
N PHE A 131 7.82 -4.14 -10.65
CA PHE A 131 6.56 -4.88 -10.59
C PHE A 131 5.52 -4.07 -9.83
N ARG A 132 4.30 -4.12 -10.34
CA ARG A 132 3.14 -3.55 -9.67
C ARG A 132 2.95 -4.14 -8.28
N GLN A 133 2.84 -3.29 -7.27
CA GLN A 133 2.42 -3.68 -5.93
C GLN A 133 0.89 -3.65 -5.80
N TYR A 134 0.25 -2.89 -6.67
CA TYR A 134 -1.20 -2.79 -6.78
C TYR A 134 -1.63 -3.09 -8.20
N LEU A 135 -2.62 -3.95 -8.35
CA LEU A 135 -3.13 -4.38 -9.64
C LEU A 135 -4.45 -3.67 -9.97
N PRO A 136 -4.66 -3.28 -11.23
CA PRO A 136 -5.95 -2.77 -11.68
C PRO A 136 -7.08 -3.75 -11.37
N SER A 137 -8.25 -3.24 -11.02
CA SER A 137 -9.42 -4.05 -10.65
C SER A 137 -9.86 -5.03 -11.75
N CYS A 138 -9.66 -4.69 -13.02
CA CYS A 138 -9.93 -5.60 -14.14
C CYS A 138 -9.02 -6.85 -14.11
N VAL A 139 -7.73 -6.68 -13.80
CA VAL A 139 -6.77 -7.78 -13.66
C VAL A 139 -7.14 -8.66 -12.47
N VAL A 140 -7.45 -8.05 -11.33
CA VAL A 140 -7.87 -8.79 -10.12
C VAL A 140 -9.17 -9.55 -10.37
N LYS A 141 -10.15 -8.95 -11.06
CA LYS A 141 -11.40 -9.60 -11.45
C LYS A 141 -11.15 -10.85 -12.31
N GLU A 142 -10.23 -10.77 -13.26
CA GLU A 142 -9.89 -11.91 -14.12
C GLU A 142 -9.13 -12.98 -13.32
N TYR A 143 -8.20 -12.57 -12.46
CA TYR A 143 -7.51 -13.50 -11.55
C TYR A 143 -8.49 -14.27 -10.66
N LEU A 144 -9.49 -13.61 -10.07
CA LEU A 144 -10.49 -14.27 -9.22
C LEU A 144 -11.34 -15.29 -9.98
N LYS A 145 -11.48 -15.16 -11.30
CA LYS A 145 -12.21 -16.14 -12.14
C LYS A 145 -11.32 -17.31 -12.61
N THR A 146 -10.08 -17.01 -12.95
CA THR A 146 -9.21 -17.95 -13.68
C THR A 146 -8.07 -18.50 -12.83
N GLY A 147 -7.74 -17.86 -11.70
CA GLY A 147 -6.55 -18.15 -10.89
C GLY A 147 -5.23 -17.74 -11.55
N LYS A 148 -5.28 -17.00 -12.66
CA LYS A 148 -4.11 -16.62 -13.45
C LYS A 148 -4.02 -15.11 -13.63
N ILE A 149 -2.78 -14.61 -13.69
CA ILE A 149 -2.46 -13.22 -14.04
C ILE A 149 -1.44 -13.27 -15.16
N ASP A 150 -1.74 -12.61 -16.27
CA ASP A 150 -0.84 -12.56 -17.42
C ASP A 150 0.45 -11.78 -17.08
N LYS A 151 1.58 -12.23 -17.61
CA LYS A 151 2.90 -11.65 -17.29
C LYS A 151 2.96 -10.14 -17.53
N HIS A 152 2.39 -9.64 -18.63
CA HIS A 152 2.38 -8.21 -18.94
C HIS A 152 1.60 -7.38 -17.92
N CYS A 153 0.63 -7.96 -17.21
CA CYS A 153 -0.14 -7.27 -16.17
C CYS A 153 0.67 -6.96 -14.91
N TRP A 154 1.84 -7.58 -14.73
CA TRP A 154 2.72 -7.33 -13.58
C TRP A 154 3.63 -6.13 -13.76
N ARG A 155 3.92 -5.74 -14.99
CA ARG A 155 4.85 -4.65 -15.30
C ARG A 155 4.19 -3.30 -15.11
N VAL A 156 4.95 -2.38 -14.55
CA VAL A 156 4.52 -0.97 -14.40
C VAL A 156 4.51 -0.29 -15.75
N VAL A 157 3.50 0.55 -15.99
CA VAL A 157 3.47 1.45 -17.14
C VAL A 157 4.27 2.71 -16.80
N ASP A 158 5.17 3.11 -17.67
CA ASP A 158 6.02 4.28 -17.45
C ASP A 158 5.20 5.54 -17.12
N GLY A 159 5.63 6.24 -16.07
CA GLY A 159 4.99 7.47 -15.62
C GLY A 159 3.71 7.30 -14.81
N THR A 160 3.27 6.07 -14.52
CA THR A 160 2.03 5.83 -13.74
C THR A 160 2.27 5.60 -12.25
N HIS A 161 3.50 5.33 -11.82
CA HIS A 161 3.87 5.02 -10.43
C HIS A 161 3.07 3.86 -9.80
N GLU A 162 2.63 2.87 -10.58
CA GLU A 162 1.82 1.73 -10.11
C GLU A 162 2.58 0.80 -9.16
N ASN A 163 3.90 0.85 -9.14
CA ASN A 163 4.75 0.16 -8.18
C ASN A 163 4.69 0.79 -6.79
N LYS A 164 4.67 2.12 -6.74
CA LYS A 164 4.59 2.91 -5.52
C LYS A 164 3.79 4.19 -5.76
N PRO A 165 2.47 4.16 -5.59
CA PRO A 165 1.58 5.31 -5.87
C PRO A 165 1.77 6.54 -4.98
N TRP A 166 2.70 6.52 -4.04
CA TRP A 166 2.98 7.63 -3.11
C TRP A 166 4.45 7.67 -2.71
N ASP A 167 4.88 8.82 -2.27
CA ASP A 167 6.14 9.03 -1.56
C ASP A 167 5.92 9.26 -0.06
N GLU A 168 6.95 8.97 0.71
CA GLU A 168 7.02 9.26 2.13
C GLU A 168 7.90 10.48 2.35
N GLU A 169 7.33 11.52 2.95
CA GLU A 169 8.04 12.73 3.32
C GLU A 169 8.28 12.76 4.83
N THR A 170 9.51 13.01 5.23
CA THR A 170 9.87 13.20 6.63
C THR A 170 9.90 14.70 6.93
N ARG A 171 9.13 15.14 7.91
CA ARG A 171 9.07 16.54 8.35
C ARG A 171 9.51 16.65 9.78
N SER A 172 10.49 17.50 10.02
CA SER A 172 10.95 17.83 11.37
C SER A 172 10.26 19.08 11.88
N HIS A 173 9.88 19.05 13.14
CA HIS A 173 9.22 20.14 13.84
C HIS A 173 9.97 20.50 15.10
N ASN A 174 9.97 21.80 15.43
CA ASN A 174 10.52 22.34 16.66
C ASN A 174 9.43 23.05 17.44
N SER A 175 9.32 22.73 18.73
CA SER A 175 8.48 23.49 19.67
C SER A 175 9.31 24.61 20.26
N ILE A 176 8.79 25.85 20.20
CA ILE A 176 9.46 27.04 20.72
C ILE A 176 8.89 27.36 22.09
N GLU A 177 9.75 27.77 23.04
CA GLU A 177 9.31 28.27 24.35
C GLU A 177 8.54 29.57 24.20
N PRO A 178 7.36 29.68 24.86
CA PRO A 178 6.58 30.91 24.81
C PRO A 178 7.40 32.13 25.28
N GLY A 179 7.37 33.20 24.49
CA GLY A 179 8.09 34.45 24.81
C GLY A 179 9.59 34.44 24.50
N THR A 180 10.13 33.32 23.98
CA THR A 180 11.53 33.22 23.55
C THR A 180 11.58 32.81 22.07
N LYS A 181 12.78 32.89 21.47
CA LYS A 181 13.03 32.30 20.13
C LYS A 181 13.81 31.00 20.26
N GLN A 182 13.84 30.38 21.43
CA GLN A 182 14.62 29.19 21.73
C GLN A 182 13.73 27.94 21.60
N VAL A 183 14.30 26.87 21.05
CA VAL A 183 13.65 25.55 21.01
C VAL A 183 13.65 24.99 22.45
N LYS A 184 12.58 24.37 22.88
CA LYS A 184 12.50 23.66 24.15
C LYS A 184 13.57 22.57 24.23
N ASP A 185 14.38 22.60 25.28
CA ASP A 185 15.55 21.71 25.39
C ASP A 185 15.20 20.21 25.47
N ALA A 186 14.13 19.83 26.16
CA ALA A 186 13.84 18.42 26.40
C ALA A 186 12.88 17.79 25.36
N ASP A 187 11.91 18.56 24.86
CA ASP A 187 10.76 18.00 24.13
C ASP A 187 10.42 18.81 22.88
N GLY A 188 11.33 19.64 22.45
CA GLY A 188 11.08 20.62 21.41
C GLY A 188 11.16 20.05 19.99
N TYR A 189 11.74 18.85 19.80
CA TYR A 189 11.95 18.27 18.48
C TYR A 189 11.13 17.00 18.29
N PHE A 190 10.36 16.95 17.20
CA PHE A 190 9.68 15.73 16.78
C PHE A 190 9.69 15.62 15.24
N VAL A 191 9.50 14.42 14.77
CA VAL A 191 9.54 14.08 13.34
C VAL A 191 8.23 13.43 12.95
N GLU A 192 7.63 13.92 11.89
CA GLU A 192 6.42 13.35 11.28
C GLU A 192 6.77 12.69 9.96
N LYS A 193 6.18 11.52 9.73
CA LYS A 193 6.19 10.84 8.45
C LYS A 193 4.86 11.10 7.76
N ALA A 194 4.91 11.86 6.67
CA ALA A 194 3.76 12.22 5.87
C ALA A 194 3.78 11.45 4.54
N ILE A 195 2.65 11.36 3.89
CA ILE A 195 2.44 10.66 2.63
C ILE A 195 2.02 11.68 1.57
N ARG A 196 2.69 11.66 0.42
CA ARG A 196 2.31 12.40 -0.77
C ARG A 196 1.91 11.45 -1.88
N LEU A 197 0.65 11.50 -2.30
CA LEU A 197 0.21 10.76 -3.48
C LEU A 197 0.81 11.38 -4.75
N HIS A 198 1.22 10.53 -5.67
CA HIS A 198 1.63 10.97 -7.00
C HIS A 198 0.45 11.54 -7.79
N GLN A 199 0.77 12.31 -8.82
CA GLN A 199 -0.24 12.90 -9.70
C GLN A 199 -1.18 11.82 -10.25
N ASN A 200 -2.46 12.14 -10.34
CA ASN A 200 -3.54 11.27 -10.78
C ASN A 200 -3.89 10.12 -9.81
N TRP A 201 -3.19 9.99 -8.68
CA TRP A 201 -3.56 9.03 -7.64
C TRP A 201 -4.45 9.67 -6.58
N SER A 202 -5.41 8.89 -6.11
CA SER A 202 -6.38 9.25 -5.06
C SER A 202 -6.81 8.01 -4.30
N LEU A 203 -7.65 8.17 -3.29
CA LEU A 203 -8.36 7.07 -2.65
C LEU A 203 -9.81 7.04 -3.15
N ALA A 204 -10.39 5.85 -3.25
CA ALA A 204 -11.80 5.65 -3.56
C ALA A 204 -12.47 4.88 -2.42
N ILE A 205 -13.69 5.29 -2.08
CA ILE A 205 -14.55 4.65 -1.08
C ILE A 205 -15.96 4.47 -1.60
N GLY A 206 -16.58 3.37 -1.21
CA GLY A 206 -18.01 3.18 -1.33
C GLY A 206 -18.71 3.39 0.01
N ILE A 207 -19.81 4.11 0.05
CA ILE A 207 -20.59 4.36 1.26
C ILE A 207 -22.08 4.18 0.97
N ASN A 208 -22.84 3.69 1.95
CA ASN A 208 -24.28 3.48 1.79
C ASN A 208 -25.14 4.73 1.97
N HIS A 209 -24.51 5.89 2.20
CA HIS A 209 -25.17 7.20 2.30
C HIS A 209 -24.67 8.14 1.20
N GLU A 210 -25.53 9.01 0.73
CA GLU A 210 -25.13 10.12 -0.12
C GLU A 210 -24.51 11.23 0.75
N ILE A 211 -23.30 11.67 0.34
CA ILE A 211 -22.66 12.81 0.96
C ILE A 211 -23.15 14.06 0.21
N THR A 212 -24.10 14.73 0.81
CA THR A 212 -24.50 16.06 0.33
C THR A 212 -23.52 17.07 0.90
N THR A 213 -22.71 17.69 0.05
CA THR A 213 -21.95 18.87 0.44
C THR A 213 -22.91 20.01 0.74
N PRO A 214 -22.74 20.71 1.85
CA PRO A 214 -23.55 21.90 2.16
C PRO A 214 -23.32 23.01 1.15
#